data_4e45e9c0b251aafdfc986eb3195e06ad
#
_entry.id   4e45e9c0b251aafdfc986eb3195e06ad
#
_cell.length_a   1.000
_cell.length_b   1.000
_cell.length_c   1.000
_cell.angle_alpha   90.00
_cell.angle_beta   90.00
_cell.angle_gamma   90.00
#
_symmetry.space_group_name_H-M   'P 1'
#
loop_
_entity.id
_entity.type
_entity.pdbx_description
1 polymer ?
#
loop_
_entity_poly.entity_id
_entity_poly.type
_entity_poly.pdbx_seq_one_letter_code
_entity_poly.pdbx_strand_id
1 'polypeptide(L)'
;MAVPGARARVARAGRIYVEGRHDAELVERVWGDDLRIEGVVVEYLEGVDDLPAIVADFSPGPGARLGVLVDHLVPGSKESSIAAQVTGEHVLVVGHPYVDVWEAVKPASVGIPAWPAVPRGQDWKTGVCRALGWPESTGEVWHRRILASVRTYKDLEPALLGRVEELIDFVTAPD
;
A
#
# COMPACT_ATOMS: atom_id res chain seq x y z
N MET A 1 25.49 -5.33 25.38
CA MET A 1 26.22 -5.39 24.10
C MET A 1 25.30 -5.93 23.02
N ALA A 2 25.18 -5.25 21.90
CA ALA A 2 24.30 -5.66 20.84
C ALA A 2 24.84 -6.87 20.09
N VAL A 3 23.96 -7.81 19.73
CA VAL A 3 24.29 -8.96 18.89
C VAL A 3 24.58 -8.44 17.46
N PRO A 4 25.69 -8.83 16.81
CA PRO A 4 26.01 -8.31 15.47
C PRO A 4 24.89 -8.48 14.44
N GLY A 5 24.19 -9.61 14.44
CA GLY A 5 23.05 -9.83 13.54
C GLY A 5 21.88 -8.88 13.80
N ALA A 6 21.58 -8.57 15.05
CA ALA A 6 20.53 -7.63 15.41
C ALA A 6 20.89 -6.20 15.00
N ARG A 7 22.17 -5.82 15.15
CA ARG A 7 22.66 -4.50 14.71
C ARG A 7 22.55 -4.36 13.20
N ALA A 8 22.89 -5.38 12.43
CA ALA A 8 22.79 -5.34 10.98
C ALA A 8 21.33 -5.20 10.53
N ARG A 9 20.38 -5.85 11.19
CA ARG A 9 18.94 -5.71 10.91
C ARG A 9 18.43 -4.30 11.22
N VAL A 10 18.81 -3.74 12.37
CA VAL A 10 18.42 -2.38 12.75
C VAL A 10 19.01 -1.35 11.79
N ALA A 11 20.18 -1.62 11.23
CA ALA A 11 20.83 -0.73 10.27
C ALA A 11 20.18 -0.77 8.88
N ARG A 12 19.28 -1.71 8.59
CA ARG A 12 18.51 -1.69 7.33
C ARG A 12 17.64 -0.45 7.28
N ALA A 13 17.83 0.34 6.24
CA ALA A 13 17.09 1.57 6.03
C ALA A 13 16.02 1.42 4.94
N GLY A 14 15.61 0.18 4.63
CA GLY A 14 14.57 -0.09 3.64
C GLY A 14 13.22 0.44 4.05
N ARG A 15 12.49 1.01 3.11
CA ARG A 15 11.16 1.57 3.34
C ARG A 15 10.19 1.19 2.27
N ILE A 16 8.92 1.21 2.64
CA ILE A 16 7.81 1.09 1.71
C ILE A 16 6.97 2.36 1.84
N TYR A 17 6.83 3.08 0.73
CA TYR A 17 5.90 4.20 0.64
C TYR A 17 4.61 3.74 0.00
N VAL A 18 3.50 4.16 0.55
CA VAL A 18 2.17 3.91 -0.01
C VAL A 18 1.47 5.24 -0.23
N GLU A 19 0.45 5.26 -1.07
CA GLU A 19 -0.16 6.50 -1.50
C GLU A 19 -0.96 7.17 -0.38
N GLY A 20 -1.79 6.41 0.33
CA GLY A 20 -2.70 6.95 1.33
C GLY A 20 -2.62 6.25 2.69
N ARG A 21 -3.28 6.88 3.66
CA ARG A 21 -3.32 6.36 5.04
C ARG A 21 -3.97 4.99 5.12
N HIS A 22 -5.08 4.78 4.39
CA HIS A 22 -5.77 3.49 4.42
C HIS A 22 -4.89 2.37 3.86
N ASP A 23 -4.11 2.66 2.81
CA ASP A 23 -3.12 1.73 2.27
C ASP A 23 -2.12 1.32 3.35
N ALA A 24 -1.58 2.29 4.07
CA ALA A 24 -0.60 2.04 5.13
C ALA A 24 -1.21 1.19 6.26
N GLU A 25 -2.41 1.52 6.69
CA GLU A 25 -3.10 0.78 7.75
C GLU A 25 -3.40 -0.67 7.33
N LEU A 26 -3.77 -0.89 6.07
CA LEU A 26 -4.03 -2.22 5.55
C LEU A 26 -2.76 -3.07 5.49
N VAL A 27 -1.68 -2.50 4.98
CA VAL A 27 -0.37 -3.17 4.93
C VAL A 27 0.11 -3.53 6.34
N GLU A 28 0.00 -2.60 7.27
CA GLU A 28 0.38 -2.83 8.67
C GLU A 28 -0.49 -3.91 9.31
N ARG A 29 -1.78 -3.94 9.01
CA ARG A 29 -2.70 -4.93 9.56
C ARG A 29 -2.32 -6.36 9.18
N VAL A 30 -1.92 -6.57 7.93
CA VAL A 30 -1.65 -7.92 7.41
C VAL A 30 -0.19 -8.32 7.57
N TRP A 31 0.75 -7.40 7.36
CA TRP A 31 2.19 -7.69 7.33
C TRP A 31 2.98 -7.01 8.44
N GLY A 32 2.33 -6.32 9.37
CA GLY A 32 3.01 -5.51 10.38
C GLY A 32 4.05 -6.26 11.18
N ASP A 33 3.75 -7.49 11.60
CA ASP A 33 4.70 -8.31 12.36
C ASP A 33 5.94 -8.65 11.53
N ASP A 34 5.75 -9.07 10.29
CA ASP A 34 6.86 -9.39 9.39
C ASP A 34 7.72 -8.16 9.11
N LEU A 35 7.07 -7.01 8.89
CA LEU A 35 7.77 -5.74 8.63
C LEU A 35 8.61 -5.31 9.83
N ARG A 36 8.09 -5.46 11.05
CA ARG A 36 8.84 -5.15 12.27
C ARG A 36 10.04 -6.06 12.45
N ILE A 37 9.88 -7.35 12.19
CA ILE A 37 10.99 -8.32 12.26
C ILE A 37 12.10 -7.94 11.29
N GLU A 38 11.73 -7.51 10.07
CA GLU A 38 12.69 -7.13 9.03
C GLU A 38 13.20 -5.69 9.18
N GLY A 39 12.65 -4.91 10.10
CA GLY A 39 13.05 -3.51 10.29
C GLY A 39 12.60 -2.58 9.17
N VAL A 40 11.56 -2.95 8.44
CA VAL A 40 11.00 -2.13 7.35
C VAL A 40 9.90 -1.22 7.88
N VAL A 41 9.97 0.06 7.53
CA VAL A 41 8.97 1.06 7.90
C VAL A 41 8.07 1.34 6.70
N VAL A 42 6.77 1.43 6.95
CA VAL A 42 5.76 1.83 5.95
C VAL A 42 5.31 3.24 6.26
N GLU A 43 5.32 4.12 5.26
CA GLU A 43 4.86 5.49 5.38
C GLU A 43 3.91 5.83 4.23
N TYR A 44 2.93 6.70 4.46
CA TYR A 44 2.03 7.15 3.41
C TYR A 44 2.39 8.57 2.96
N LEU A 45 2.12 8.86 1.65
CA LEU A 45 2.60 10.05 0.97
C LEU A 45 1.53 11.12 0.75
N GLU A 46 0.27 10.81 0.96
CA GLU A 46 -0.86 11.69 0.63
C GLU A 46 -0.89 12.05 -0.86
N GLY A 47 -0.54 11.11 -1.73
CA GLY A 47 -0.50 11.24 -3.17
C GLY A 47 0.88 11.02 -3.75
N VAL A 48 0.97 10.86 -5.07
CA VAL A 48 2.21 10.49 -5.75
C VAL A 48 2.67 11.53 -6.79
N ASP A 49 2.03 12.70 -6.84
CA ASP A 49 2.35 13.71 -7.84
C ASP A 49 3.83 14.12 -7.83
N ASP A 50 4.42 14.18 -6.65
CA ASP A 50 5.83 14.54 -6.46
C ASP A 50 6.73 13.32 -6.27
N LEU A 51 6.31 12.13 -6.71
CA LEU A 51 7.04 10.88 -6.46
C LEU A 51 8.51 10.94 -6.88
N PRO A 52 8.88 11.46 -8.06
CA PRO A 52 10.29 11.54 -8.43
C PRO A 52 11.14 12.33 -7.42
N ALA A 53 10.62 13.43 -6.91
CA ALA A 53 11.31 14.25 -5.90
C ALA A 53 11.40 13.53 -4.56
N ILE A 54 10.33 12.84 -4.17
CA ILE A 54 10.28 12.06 -2.93
C ILE A 54 11.31 10.92 -2.96
N VAL A 55 11.43 10.23 -4.10
CA VAL A 55 12.42 9.17 -4.29
C VAL A 55 13.83 9.73 -4.24
N ALA A 56 14.07 10.87 -4.91
CA ALA A 56 15.37 11.52 -4.88
C ALA A 56 15.77 11.94 -3.45
N ASP A 57 14.83 12.45 -2.68
CA ASP A 57 15.04 12.81 -1.27
C ASP A 57 15.41 11.60 -0.41
N PHE A 58 14.75 10.47 -0.63
CA PHE A 58 15.08 9.23 0.08
C PHE A 58 16.48 8.73 -0.30
N SER A 59 16.88 8.95 -1.55
CA SER A 59 18.19 8.55 -2.07
C SER A 59 18.42 7.03 -1.96
N PRO A 60 17.65 6.20 -2.70
CA PRO A 60 17.81 4.74 -2.63
C PRO A 60 19.22 4.30 -2.99
N GLY A 61 19.71 3.28 -2.32
CA GLY A 61 21.03 2.74 -2.54
C GLY A 61 21.18 1.34 -1.92
N PRO A 62 22.39 0.77 -1.97
CA PRO A 62 22.67 -0.50 -1.30
C PRO A 62 22.35 -0.40 0.20
N GLY A 63 21.62 -1.38 0.71
CA GLY A 63 21.19 -1.40 2.12
C GLY A 63 20.10 -0.40 2.47
N ALA A 64 19.61 0.39 1.51
CA ALA A 64 18.55 1.39 1.70
C ALA A 64 17.61 1.38 0.50
N ARG A 65 16.97 0.24 0.26
CA ARG A 65 16.04 0.09 -0.86
C ARG A 65 14.68 0.70 -0.56
N LEU A 66 14.05 1.24 -1.58
CA LEU A 66 12.73 1.85 -1.50
C LEU A 66 11.73 1.11 -2.36
N GLY A 67 10.65 0.65 -1.73
CA GLY A 67 9.48 0.15 -2.43
C GLY A 67 8.38 1.19 -2.41
N VAL A 68 7.61 1.29 -3.48
CA VAL A 68 6.47 2.21 -3.57
C VAL A 68 5.26 1.46 -4.09
N LEU A 69 4.15 1.58 -3.38
CA LEU A 69 2.86 1.02 -3.78
C LEU A 69 1.92 2.15 -4.21
N VAL A 70 1.48 2.10 -5.44
CA VAL A 70 0.64 3.14 -6.06
C VAL A 70 -0.76 2.59 -6.31
N ASP A 71 -1.78 3.39 -6.02
CA ASP A 71 -3.16 3.06 -6.34
C ASP A 71 -3.41 3.25 -7.84
N HIS A 72 -4.39 2.51 -8.39
CA HIS A 72 -4.84 2.67 -9.76
C HIS A 72 -3.72 2.68 -10.80
N LEU A 73 -2.74 1.79 -10.64
CA LEU A 73 -1.64 1.65 -11.59
C LEU A 73 -2.10 0.81 -12.78
N VAL A 74 -2.75 1.46 -13.73
CA VAL A 74 -3.27 0.84 -14.95
C VAL A 74 -2.69 1.55 -16.18
N PRO A 75 -2.60 0.87 -17.33
CA PRO A 75 -2.07 1.50 -18.55
C PRO A 75 -2.81 2.80 -18.88
N GLY A 76 -2.05 3.85 -19.18
CA GLY A 76 -2.60 5.15 -19.53
C GLY A 76 -3.05 6.02 -18.35
N SER A 77 -2.93 5.56 -17.12
CA SER A 77 -3.27 6.36 -15.94
C SER A 77 -2.20 7.41 -15.65
N LYS A 78 -2.58 8.44 -14.87
CA LYS A 78 -1.65 9.43 -14.35
C LYS A 78 -0.55 8.73 -13.52
N GLU A 79 -0.95 7.77 -12.72
CA GLU A 79 -0.06 7.00 -11.85
C GLU A 79 0.98 6.22 -12.66
N SER A 80 0.58 5.63 -13.80
CA SER A 80 1.53 4.91 -14.65
C SER A 80 2.55 5.84 -15.30
N SER A 81 2.16 7.05 -15.65
CA SER A 81 3.06 8.08 -16.18
C SER A 81 4.06 8.53 -15.11
N ILE A 82 3.61 8.73 -13.88
CA ILE A 82 4.48 9.12 -12.77
C ILE A 82 5.43 7.97 -12.42
N ALA A 83 4.95 6.75 -12.34
CA ALA A 83 5.78 5.58 -12.03
C ALA A 83 6.88 5.37 -13.08
N ALA A 84 6.59 5.62 -14.34
CA ALA A 84 7.58 5.50 -15.41
C ALA A 84 8.75 6.49 -15.31
N GLN A 85 8.59 7.57 -14.55
CA GLN A 85 9.65 8.55 -14.31
C GLN A 85 10.62 8.13 -13.21
N VAL A 86 10.27 7.10 -12.45
CA VAL A 86 11.10 6.60 -11.35
C VAL A 86 11.84 5.36 -11.82
N THR A 87 13.17 5.46 -11.90
CA THR A 87 14.03 4.36 -12.36
C THR A 87 15.19 4.18 -11.39
N GLY A 88 15.76 2.99 -11.37
CA GLY A 88 16.91 2.66 -10.53
C GLY A 88 16.83 1.24 -9.99
N GLU A 89 17.99 0.66 -9.71
CA GLU A 89 18.05 -0.72 -9.22
C GLU A 89 17.71 -0.88 -7.74
N HIS A 90 17.68 0.23 -6.99
CA HIS A 90 17.38 0.21 -5.56
C HIS A 90 16.00 0.79 -5.24
N VAL A 91 15.17 1.00 -6.25
CA VAL A 91 13.78 1.44 -6.09
C VAL A 91 12.86 0.59 -6.96
N LEU A 92 11.73 0.17 -6.40
CA LEU A 92 10.71 -0.58 -7.12
C LEU A 92 9.36 0.07 -6.90
N VAL A 93 8.72 0.48 -8.00
CA VAL A 93 7.36 1.02 -7.97
C VAL A 93 6.42 -0.03 -8.55
N VAL A 94 5.46 -0.44 -7.75
CA VAL A 94 4.40 -1.36 -8.16
C VAL A 94 3.05 -0.77 -7.75
N GLY A 95 1.98 -1.35 -8.21
CA GLY A 95 0.66 -0.87 -7.85
C GLY A 95 -0.43 -1.88 -8.14
N HIS A 96 -1.61 -1.58 -7.66
CA HIS A 96 -2.81 -2.38 -7.88
C HIS A 96 -3.75 -1.62 -8.84
N PRO A 97 -4.71 -2.32 -9.49
CA PRO A 97 -5.58 -1.70 -10.49
C PRO A 97 -6.78 -0.95 -9.91
N TYR A 98 -7.00 -1.00 -8.61
CA TYR A 98 -8.18 -0.44 -7.98
C TYR A 98 -8.08 1.08 -7.84
N VAL A 99 -9.21 1.77 -7.98
CA VAL A 99 -9.28 3.21 -7.78
C VAL A 99 -8.98 3.55 -6.31
N ASP A 100 -9.42 2.70 -5.41
CA ASP A 100 -9.20 2.86 -3.97
C ASP A 100 -8.87 1.51 -3.34
N VAL A 101 -8.02 1.51 -2.33
CA VAL A 101 -7.58 0.29 -1.64
C VAL A 101 -8.73 -0.48 -0.99
N TRP A 102 -9.86 0.16 -0.70
CA TRP A 102 -11.05 -0.53 -0.19
C TRP A 102 -11.42 -1.72 -1.09
N GLU A 103 -11.38 -1.52 -2.39
CA GLU A 103 -11.71 -2.56 -3.36
C GLU A 103 -10.76 -3.76 -3.32
N ALA A 104 -9.58 -3.58 -2.75
CA ALA A 104 -8.62 -4.67 -2.59
C ALA A 104 -8.98 -5.61 -1.44
N VAL A 105 -9.92 -5.23 -0.59
CA VAL A 105 -10.50 -6.12 0.42
C VAL A 105 -11.64 -6.88 -0.22
N LYS A 106 -11.63 -8.21 -0.08
CA LYS A 106 -12.66 -9.05 -0.71
C LYS A 106 -14.06 -8.68 -0.20
N PRO A 107 -15.03 -8.48 -1.10
CA PRO A 107 -16.40 -8.14 -0.70
C PRO A 107 -16.98 -9.10 0.32
N ALA A 108 -16.74 -10.39 0.17
CA ALA A 108 -17.24 -11.41 1.10
C ALA A 108 -16.73 -11.21 2.53
N SER A 109 -15.50 -10.74 2.69
CA SER A 109 -14.91 -10.45 4.00
C SER A 109 -15.63 -9.30 4.70
N VAL A 110 -16.08 -8.32 3.93
CA VAL A 110 -16.81 -7.15 4.44
C VAL A 110 -18.31 -7.47 4.65
N GLY A 111 -18.80 -8.55 4.06
CA GLY A 111 -20.21 -8.94 4.14
C GLY A 111 -21.08 -8.30 3.08
N ILE A 112 -20.51 -7.93 1.94
CA ILE A 112 -21.23 -7.37 0.79
C ILE A 112 -21.09 -8.30 -0.41
N PRO A 113 -22.06 -8.30 -1.35
CA PRO A 113 -21.98 -9.16 -2.54
C PRO A 113 -20.92 -8.70 -3.54
N ALA A 114 -20.70 -7.40 -3.65
CA ALA A 114 -19.72 -6.80 -4.55
C ALA A 114 -19.49 -5.34 -4.15
N TRP A 115 -18.37 -4.79 -4.54
CA TRP A 115 -18.15 -3.33 -4.42
C TRP A 115 -19.03 -2.61 -5.44
N PRO A 116 -19.78 -1.58 -5.02
CA PRO A 116 -20.63 -0.83 -5.95
C PRO A 116 -19.81 -0.07 -6.98
N ALA A 117 -20.35 0.09 -8.18
CA ALA A 117 -19.80 1.00 -9.16
C ALA A 117 -20.16 2.44 -8.76
N VAL A 118 -19.18 3.33 -8.82
CA VAL A 118 -19.37 4.76 -8.54
C VAL A 118 -19.13 5.54 -9.82
N PRO A 119 -20.05 6.43 -10.24
CA PRO A 119 -19.87 7.23 -11.45
C PRO A 119 -18.63 8.11 -11.38
N ARG A 120 -18.00 8.36 -12.53
CA ARG A 120 -16.89 9.31 -12.63
C ARG A 120 -17.31 10.68 -12.13
N GLY A 121 -16.38 11.37 -11.47
CA GLY A 121 -16.63 12.71 -10.94
C GLY A 121 -17.26 12.74 -9.54
N GLN A 122 -17.66 11.59 -9.01
CA GLN A 122 -18.10 11.47 -7.63
C GLN A 122 -16.95 10.95 -6.76
N ASP A 123 -16.91 11.39 -5.51
CA ASP A 123 -15.98 10.85 -4.54
C ASP A 123 -16.30 9.36 -4.34
N TRP A 124 -15.32 8.51 -4.61
CA TRP A 124 -15.54 7.07 -4.65
C TRP A 124 -16.00 6.51 -3.30
N LYS A 125 -15.32 6.86 -2.22
CA LYS A 125 -15.67 6.38 -0.88
C LYS A 125 -17.07 6.80 -0.46
N THR A 126 -17.41 8.06 -0.68
CA THR A 126 -18.75 8.60 -0.39
C THR A 126 -19.81 7.89 -1.23
N GLY A 127 -19.53 7.67 -2.51
CA GLY A 127 -20.43 6.96 -3.42
C GLY A 127 -20.69 5.53 -2.99
N VAL A 128 -19.66 4.82 -2.55
CA VAL A 128 -19.79 3.45 -2.03
C VAL A 128 -20.65 3.42 -0.77
N CYS A 129 -20.39 4.29 0.18
CA CYS A 129 -21.16 4.35 1.43
C CYS A 129 -22.64 4.64 1.15
N ARG A 130 -22.91 5.56 0.23
CA ARG A 130 -24.28 5.89 -0.17
C ARG A 130 -24.98 4.70 -0.82
N ALA A 131 -24.30 4.01 -1.74
CA ALA A 131 -24.86 2.87 -2.44
C ALA A 131 -25.15 1.69 -1.50
N LEU A 132 -24.34 1.50 -0.47
CA LEU A 132 -24.49 0.41 0.49
C LEU A 132 -25.35 0.79 1.71
N GLY A 133 -25.79 2.04 1.79
CA GLY A 133 -26.61 2.50 2.92
C GLY A 133 -25.83 2.58 4.23
N TRP A 134 -24.53 2.79 4.18
CA TRP A 134 -23.70 2.96 5.36
C TRP A 134 -23.72 4.41 5.82
N PRO A 135 -24.28 4.72 7.01
CA PRO A 135 -24.48 6.10 7.45
C PRO A 135 -23.25 6.74 8.07
N GLU A 136 -22.26 5.96 8.44
CA GLU A 136 -21.08 6.46 9.13
C GLU A 136 -20.20 7.30 8.19
N SER A 137 -19.28 8.09 8.76
CA SER A 137 -18.26 8.77 7.97
C SER A 137 -17.37 7.74 7.25
N THR A 138 -16.72 8.16 6.17
CA THR A 138 -15.84 7.25 5.42
C THR A 138 -14.70 6.71 6.28
N GLY A 139 -14.17 7.50 7.21
CA GLY A 139 -13.16 7.06 8.16
C GLY A 139 -13.68 5.98 9.11
N GLU A 140 -14.90 6.15 9.62
CA GLU A 140 -15.51 5.13 10.49
C GLU A 140 -15.84 3.85 9.71
N VAL A 141 -16.34 3.98 8.48
CA VAL A 141 -16.59 2.84 7.60
C VAL A 141 -15.29 2.05 7.39
N TRP A 142 -14.21 2.75 7.10
CA TRP A 142 -12.92 2.11 6.94
C TRP A 142 -12.52 1.31 8.18
N HIS A 143 -12.48 1.95 9.34
CA HIS A 143 -11.98 1.29 10.55
C HIS A 143 -12.92 0.20 11.06
N ARG A 144 -14.23 0.46 11.07
CA ARG A 144 -15.20 -0.41 11.73
C ARG A 144 -15.76 -1.51 10.84
N ARG A 145 -15.89 -1.25 9.54
CA ARG A 145 -16.49 -2.21 8.60
C ARG A 145 -15.46 -2.93 7.74
N ILE A 146 -14.48 -2.21 7.21
CA ILE A 146 -13.57 -2.76 6.21
C ILE A 146 -12.30 -3.29 6.88
N LEU A 147 -11.52 -2.44 7.50
CA LEU A 147 -10.27 -2.85 8.13
C LEU A 147 -10.51 -3.90 9.22
N ALA A 148 -11.55 -3.73 10.02
CA ALA A 148 -11.91 -4.69 11.07
C ALA A 148 -12.26 -6.08 10.52
N SER A 149 -12.69 -6.18 9.26
CA SER A 149 -13.00 -7.46 8.62
C SER A 149 -11.75 -8.20 8.12
N VAL A 150 -10.64 -7.49 7.99
CA VAL A 150 -9.38 -8.08 7.49
C VAL A 150 -8.65 -8.75 8.65
N ARG A 151 -8.52 -10.06 8.58
CA ARG A 151 -7.85 -10.88 9.60
C ARG A 151 -6.55 -11.44 9.11
N THR A 152 -6.48 -11.83 7.83
CA THR A 152 -5.30 -12.40 7.22
C THR A 152 -5.19 -11.96 5.76
N TYR A 153 -4.08 -12.33 5.11
CA TYR A 153 -3.87 -12.09 3.68
C TYR A 153 -4.99 -12.68 2.81
N LYS A 154 -5.73 -13.67 3.32
CA LYS A 154 -6.82 -14.31 2.58
C LYS A 154 -8.03 -13.39 2.34
N ASP A 155 -8.12 -12.31 3.10
CA ASP A 155 -9.17 -11.31 2.96
C ASP A 155 -8.85 -10.29 1.86
N LEU A 156 -7.66 -10.37 1.25
CA LEU A 156 -7.21 -9.43 0.23
C LEU A 156 -7.26 -10.04 -1.16
N GLU A 157 -7.57 -9.18 -2.14
CA GLU A 157 -7.52 -9.57 -3.55
C GLU A 157 -6.07 -9.85 -3.99
N PRO A 158 -5.85 -10.87 -4.84
CA PRO A 158 -4.50 -11.21 -5.30
C PRO A 158 -3.75 -10.05 -5.96
N ALA A 159 -4.46 -9.15 -6.63
CA ALA A 159 -3.84 -8.01 -7.31
C ALA A 159 -3.14 -7.05 -6.35
N LEU A 160 -3.60 -6.95 -5.09
CA LEU A 160 -2.87 -6.21 -4.06
C LEU A 160 -1.86 -7.10 -3.34
N LEU A 161 -2.31 -8.29 -2.94
CA LEU A 161 -1.49 -9.22 -2.15
C LEU A 161 -0.13 -9.47 -2.79
N GLY A 162 -0.11 -9.84 -4.06
CA GLY A 162 1.14 -10.12 -4.78
C GLY A 162 2.06 -8.92 -4.89
N ARG A 163 1.49 -7.73 -5.01
CA ARG A 163 2.30 -6.50 -5.10
C ARG A 163 2.99 -6.18 -3.78
N VAL A 164 2.29 -6.28 -2.67
CA VAL A 164 2.88 -6.02 -1.36
C VAL A 164 3.97 -7.02 -1.04
N GLU A 165 3.74 -8.30 -1.32
CA GLU A 165 4.76 -9.32 -1.10
C GLU A 165 6.00 -9.10 -1.97
N GLU A 166 5.82 -8.69 -3.21
CA GLU A 166 6.92 -8.31 -4.10
C GLU A 166 7.74 -7.15 -3.53
N LEU A 167 7.09 -6.14 -2.98
CA LEU A 167 7.76 -5.00 -2.34
C LEU A 167 8.56 -5.44 -1.12
N ILE A 168 7.97 -6.27 -0.27
CA ILE A 168 8.66 -6.76 0.93
C ILE A 168 9.90 -7.55 0.54
N ASP A 169 9.77 -8.45 -0.43
CA ASP A 169 10.89 -9.22 -0.93
C ASP A 169 11.99 -8.32 -1.50
N PHE A 170 11.61 -7.28 -2.21
CA PHE A 170 12.56 -6.34 -2.80
C PHE A 170 13.34 -5.56 -1.75
N VAL A 171 12.64 -4.97 -0.77
CA VAL A 171 13.30 -4.12 0.23
C VAL A 171 14.09 -4.91 1.27
N THR A 172 13.81 -6.21 1.39
CA THR A 172 14.53 -7.09 2.32
C THR A 172 15.59 -7.95 1.64
N ALA A 173 15.71 -7.88 0.32
CA ALA A 173 16.69 -8.66 -0.42
C ALA A 173 18.12 -8.25 -0.03
N PRO A 174 19.06 -9.19 0.05
CA PRO A 174 20.47 -8.85 0.28
C PRO A 174 21.05 -8.13 -0.94
N ASP A 175 22.02 -7.26 -0.69
CA ASP A 175 22.76 -6.55 -1.75
C ASP A 175 23.78 -7.46 -2.43
#